data_5e9d18e519039faf6fe03ebb0b1fa2fc
#
_entry.id   5e9d18e519039faf6fe03ebb0b1fa2fc
#
_cell.length_a   1.000
_cell.length_b   1.000
_cell.length_c   1.000
_cell.angle_alpha   90.00
_cell.angle_beta   90.00
_cell.angle_gamma   90.00
#
_symmetry.space_group_name_H-M   'P 1'
#
loop_
_entity.id
_entity.type
_entity.pdbx_description
1 polymer ?
#
loop_
_entity_poly.entity_id
_entity_poly.type
_entity_poly.pdbx_seq_one_letter_code
_entity_poly.pdbx_strand_id
1 'polypeptide(L)'
;YTTLFRSRDHYNYYNQYITTDALYHHKSISFRSNPDKPFVVTIGAELAAQFGGTKRYYEKGILIDSLTMKSPTRLKDFFKILFPSSGDGQSNKGDQAYYYGNHVGQWNLSAEYRFKNNSSVRGYFEWYYDDASGMGKFNGWDGLWGLEYKSGKKNWLSNVVLEYLDMTNQSGPLNWCPSDYNDPKLDIEATGADDYYNNYFYNGWAHYGLSNGTAMAKSLLYNTDGYMRYKHNRIRGVH
;
A
#
# COMPACT_ATOMS: atom_id res chain seq x y z
N TYR A 1 -16.04 0.63 3.00
CA TYR A 1 -16.28 -0.74 2.53
C TYR A 1 -15.34 -1.69 3.25
N THR A 2 -15.88 -2.68 3.94
CA THR A 2 -15.11 -3.81 4.47
C THR A 2 -15.40 -5.00 3.57
N THR A 3 -14.44 -5.38 2.75
CA THR A 3 -14.59 -6.57 1.90
C THR A 3 -13.82 -7.71 2.53
N LEU A 4 -14.49 -8.81 2.84
CA LEU A 4 -13.87 -10.04 3.34
C LEU A 4 -13.29 -10.80 2.15
N PHE A 5 -11.98 -10.84 2.06
CA PHE A 5 -11.29 -11.73 1.13
C PHE A 5 -10.88 -13.00 1.86
N ARG A 6 -11.25 -14.15 1.32
CA ARG A 6 -10.63 -15.44 1.67
C ARG A 6 -9.54 -15.70 0.64
N SER A 7 -8.29 -15.43 0.99
CA SER A 7 -7.21 -15.92 0.16
C SER A 7 -7.01 -17.41 0.39
N ARG A 8 -7.12 -18.20 -0.66
CA ARG A 8 -6.66 -19.58 -0.71
C ARG A 8 -5.45 -19.60 -1.62
N ASP A 9 -4.29 -19.26 -1.06
CA ASP A 9 -3.07 -19.36 -1.80
C ASP A 9 -2.57 -20.80 -1.77
N HIS A 10 -2.20 -21.29 -2.95
CA HIS A 10 -1.67 -22.63 -3.10
C HIS A 10 -0.21 -22.70 -2.67
N TYR A 11 0.14 -23.84 -2.14
CA TYR A 11 1.43 -24.36 -1.72
C TYR A 11 2.65 -23.56 -2.15
N ASN A 12 3.46 -23.22 -1.16
CA ASN A 12 4.74 -22.63 -1.40
C ASN A 12 5.86 -23.51 -0.85
N TYR A 13 6.83 -23.84 -1.69
CA TYR A 13 8.05 -24.56 -1.32
C TYR A 13 8.98 -23.73 -0.42
N TYR A 14 8.69 -22.45 -0.26
CA TYR A 14 9.53 -21.53 0.46
C TYR A 14 9.05 -21.31 1.89
N ASN A 15 9.98 -20.96 2.76
CA ASN A 15 9.68 -20.65 4.15
C ASN A 15 8.94 -19.30 4.23
N GLN A 16 7.64 -19.34 4.52
CA GLN A 16 6.84 -18.12 4.58
C GLN A 16 5.53 -18.31 5.32
N TYR A 17 4.96 -17.20 5.77
CA TYR A 17 3.59 -17.16 6.22
C TYR A 17 2.61 -17.09 5.05
N ILE A 18 1.51 -17.80 5.19
CA ILE A 18 0.31 -17.65 4.35
C ILE A 18 -0.83 -17.27 5.26
N THR A 19 -1.45 -16.13 5.00
CA THR A 19 -2.59 -15.63 5.76
C THR A 19 -3.88 -15.92 5.04
N THR A 20 -4.81 -16.56 5.73
CA THR A 20 -6.18 -16.80 5.26
C THR A 20 -7.17 -15.98 6.06
N ASP A 21 -8.30 -15.63 5.43
CA ASP A 21 -9.40 -14.88 6.06
C ASP A 21 -8.96 -13.51 6.60
N ALA A 22 -7.93 -12.91 6.01
CA ALA A 22 -7.56 -11.52 6.28
C ALA A 22 -8.69 -10.58 5.86
N LEU A 23 -8.91 -9.56 6.68
CA LEU A 23 -9.85 -8.48 6.39
C LEU A 23 -9.13 -7.37 5.64
N TYR A 24 -9.83 -6.75 4.71
CA TYR A 24 -9.38 -5.57 3.98
C TYR A 24 -10.21 -4.36 4.41
N HIS A 25 -9.54 -3.26 4.66
CA HIS A 25 -10.17 -1.97 4.94
C HIS A 25 -9.53 -0.89 4.07
N HIS A 26 -10.36 -0.06 3.47
CA HIS A 26 -9.92 1.13 2.73
C HIS A 26 -10.67 2.35 3.27
N LYS A 27 -9.95 3.44 3.42
CA LYS A 27 -10.49 4.73 3.81
C LYS A 27 -9.87 5.83 2.98
N SER A 28 -10.66 6.86 2.69
CA SER A 28 -10.18 8.04 1.99
C SER A 28 -10.85 9.29 2.53
N ILE A 29 -10.14 10.39 2.43
CA ILE A 29 -10.65 11.73 2.69
C ILE A 29 -10.10 12.67 1.63
N SER A 30 -10.91 13.56 1.12
CA SER A 30 -10.44 14.57 0.17
C SER A 30 -11.11 15.92 0.44
N PHE A 31 -10.34 16.94 0.19
CA PHE A 31 -10.81 18.34 0.16
C PHE A 31 -10.61 18.89 -1.25
N ARG A 32 -11.64 19.52 -1.78
CA ARG A 32 -11.59 20.22 -3.06
C ARG A 32 -12.00 21.66 -2.86
N SER A 33 -11.20 22.59 -3.38
CA SER A 33 -11.56 24.01 -3.38
C SER A 33 -12.81 24.28 -4.23
N ASN A 34 -13.35 25.49 -4.17
CA ASN A 34 -14.58 25.82 -4.92
C ASN A 34 -14.47 25.42 -6.41
N PRO A 35 -15.27 24.44 -6.87
CA PRO A 35 -15.20 23.93 -8.24
C PRO A 35 -15.70 24.92 -9.30
N ASP A 36 -16.39 25.99 -8.91
CA ASP A 36 -16.90 27.00 -9.84
C ASP A 36 -15.82 28.04 -10.22
N LYS A 37 -14.67 27.99 -9.54
CA LYS A 37 -13.55 28.86 -9.84
C LYS A 37 -12.70 28.32 -11.00
N PRO A 38 -12.04 29.20 -11.76
CA PRO A 38 -11.13 28.75 -12.82
C PRO A 38 -9.97 27.90 -12.30
N PHE A 39 -9.48 28.19 -11.11
CA PHE A 39 -8.41 27.45 -10.45
C PHE A 39 -8.97 26.59 -9.32
N VAL A 40 -8.77 25.28 -9.40
CA VAL A 40 -9.28 24.30 -8.44
C VAL A 40 -8.11 23.46 -7.94
N VAL A 41 -8.00 23.34 -6.62
CA VAL A 41 -7.03 22.49 -5.94
C VAL A 41 -7.78 21.36 -5.25
N THR A 42 -7.23 20.16 -5.34
CA THR A 42 -7.70 19.00 -4.57
C THR A 42 -6.53 18.43 -3.77
N ILE A 43 -6.78 18.15 -2.50
CA ILE A 43 -5.86 17.47 -1.60
C ILE A 43 -6.63 16.30 -0.99
N GLY A 44 -6.06 15.12 -1.06
CA GLY A 44 -6.67 13.91 -0.50
C GLY A 44 -5.65 13.00 0.14
N ALA A 45 -6.15 12.07 0.93
CA ALA A 45 -5.37 10.97 1.48
C ALA A 45 -6.20 9.69 1.39
N GLU A 46 -5.53 8.61 1.06
CA GLU A 46 -6.10 7.27 1.02
C GLU A 46 -5.20 6.31 1.79
N LEU A 47 -5.82 5.38 2.49
CA LEU A 47 -5.09 4.34 3.21
C LEU A 47 -5.86 3.02 3.13
N ALA A 48 -5.22 2.01 2.60
CA ALA A 48 -5.68 0.64 2.62
C ALA A 48 -4.94 -0.16 3.69
N ALA A 49 -5.60 -1.15 4.28
CA ALA A 49 -5.02 -2.01 5.29
C ALA A 49 -5.53 -3.44 5.16
N GLN A 50 -4.62 -4.39 5.34
CA GLN A 50 -4.94 -5.80 5.55
C GLN A 50 -4.72 -6.11 7.03
N PHE A 51 -5.65 -6.81 7.69
CA PHE A 51 -5.54 -7.12 9.11
C PHE A 51 -6.30 -8.40 9.48
N GLY A 52 -6.09 -8.91 10.68
CA GLY A 52 -6.75 -10.13 11.14
C GLY A 52 -6.24 -11.38 10.42
N GLY A 53 -7.13 -12.36 10.29
CA GLY A 53 -6.85 -13.62 9.61
C GLY A 53 -6.04 -14.62 10.44
N THR A 54 -5.81 -15.78 9.84
CA THR A 54 -4.99 -16.85 10.40
C THR A 54 -3.71 -16.96 9.58
N LYS A 55 -2.58 -16.74 10.24
CA LYS A 55 -1.24 -16.78 9.66
C LYS A 55 -0.65 -18.16 9.90
N ARG A 56 -0.40 -18.91 8.85
CA ARG A 56 0.19 -20.24 8.88
C ARG A 56 1.58 -20.20 8.27
N TYR A 57 2.55 -20.70 9.02
CA TYR A 57 3.92 -20.79 8.53
C TYR A 57 4.16 -22.10 7.82
N TYR A 58 4.72 -22.04 6.65
CA TYR A 58 5.12 -23.21 5.87
C TYR A 58 6.63 -23.23 5.71
N GLU A 59 7.22 -24.38 5.91
CA GLU A 59 8.62 -24.67 5.63
C GLU A 59 8.69 -25.77 4.57
N LYS A 60 9.27 -25.44 3.40
CA LYS A 60 9.35 -26.35 2.26
C LYS A 60 7.99 -27.00 1.89
N GLY A 61 6.93 -26.20 2.00
CA GLY A 61 5.57 -26.67 1.73
C GLY A 61 4.89 -27.45 2.87
N ILE A 62 5.58 -27.66 3.98
CA ILE A 62 5.03 -28.35 5.15
C ILE A 62 4.55 -27.32 6.17
N LEU A 63 3.30 -27.46 6.62
CA LEU A 63 2.75 -26.61 7.67
C LEU A 63 3.46 -26.86 9.00
N ILE A 64 4.01 -25.81 9.59
CA ILE A 64 4.54 -25.82 10.97
C ILE A 64 3.46 -25.27 11.90
N ASP A 65 2.63 -26.15 12.40
CA ASP A 65 1.42 -25.78 13.13
C ASP A 65 1.71 -24.99 14.43
N SER A 66 2.83 -25.26 15.08
CA SER A 66 3.28 -24.52 16.26
C SER A 66 3.53 -23.02 16.00
N LEU A 67 3.71 -22.61 14.74
CA LEU A 67 3.89 -21.23 14.31
C LEU A 67 2.60 -20.61 13.75
N THR A 68 1.48 -21.34 13.80
CA THR A 68 0.18 -20.81 13.39
C THR A 68 -0.30 -19.75 14.39
N MET A 69 -0.64 -18.57 13.88
CA MET A 69 -1.10 -17.45 14.69
C MET A 69 -2.44 -16.93 14.17
N LYS A 70 -3.38 -16.68 15.06
CA LYS A 70 -4.62 -15.98 14.73
C LYS A 70 -4.51 -14.53 15.18
N SER A 71 -4.60 -13.61 14.24
CA SER A 71 -4.61 -12.17 14.54
C SER A 71 -5.96 -11.75 15.12
N PRO A 72 -5.99 -10.91 16.15
CA PRO A 72 -7.21 -10.44 16.74
C PRO A 72 -8.00 -9.54 15.78
N THR A 73 -9.34 -9.63 15.86
CA THR A 73 -10.25 -8.81 15.02
C THR A 73 -11.36 -8.18 15.88
N ARG A 74 -11.02 -7.76 17.10
CA ARG A 74 -11.95 -7.10 18.01
C ARG A 74 -12.24 -5.68 17.54
N LEU A 75 -13.29 -5.07 18.03
CA LEU A 75 -13.63 -3.68 17.70
C LEU A 75 -12.46 -2.70 17.96
N LYS A 76 -11.74 -2.88 19.06
CA LYS A 76 -10.55 -2.07 19.35
C LYS A 76 -9.44 -2.22 18.30
N ASP A 77 -9.30 -3.40 17.71
CA ASP A 77 -8.30 -3.67 16.68
C ASP A 77 -8.70 -3.00 15.35
N PHE A 78 -10.01 -2.92 15.06
CA PHE A 78 -10.51 -2.12 13.95
C PHE A 78 -10.18 -0.62 14.12
N PHE A 79 -10.29 -0.07 15.33
CA PHE A 79 -9.87 1.32 15.57
C PHE A 79 -8.37 1.53 15.35
N LYS A 80 -7.52 0.51 15.60
CA LYS A 80 -6.08 0.57 15.27
C LYS A 80 -5.82 0.58 13.76
N ILE A 81 -6.73 0.01 12.98
CA ILE A 81 -6.68 0.09 11.50
C ILE A 81 -7.20 1.44 11.03
N LEU A 82 -8.27 1.94 11.64
CA LEU A 82 -8.84 3.24 11.28
C LEU A 82 -7.86 4.40 11.58
N PHE A 83 -7.19 4.33 12.73
CA PHE A 83 -6.13 5.25 13.15
C PHE A 83 -4.87 4.42 13.37
N PRO A 84 -3.96 4.31 12.37
CA PRO A 84 -2.82 3.42 12.43
C PRO A 84 -2.06 3.53 13.75
N SER A 85 -2.04 2.44 14.50
CA SER A 85 -1.38 2.35 15.81
C SER A 85 -0.91 0.92 16.08
N SER A 86 0.03 0.78 17.00
CA SER A 86 0.65 -0.50 17.34
C SER A 86 -0.35 -1.54 17.85
N GLY A 87 -0.05 -2.80 17.59
CA GLY A 87 -0.75 -3.94 18.14
C GLY A 87 -0.62 -4.04 19.67
N ASP A 88 -1.34 -4.96 20.25
CA ASP A 88 -1.21 -5.32 21.69
C ASP A 88 -0.58 -6.71 21.86
N GLY A 89 -0.42 -7.14 23.11
CA GLY A 89 0.22 -8.43 23.43
C GLY A 89 -0.46 -9.68 22.83
N GLN A 90 -1.60 -9.55 22.15
CA GLN A 90 -2.26 -10.61 21.39
C GLN A 90 -1.93 -10.57 19.89
N SER A 91 -1.26 -9.52 19.44
CA SER A 91 -0.77 -9.38 18.08
C SER A 91 0.60 -10.04 17.94
N ASN A 92 1.05 -10.28 16.70
CA ASN A 92 2.43 -10.71 16.48
C ASN A 92 3.43 -9.59 16.83
N LYS A 93 4.70 -9.95 17.00
CA LYS A 93 5.74 -9.00 17.43
C LYS A 93 5.90 -7.82 16.46
N GLY A 94 5.78 -8.05 15.16
CA GLY A 94 5.85 -6.98 14.16
C GLY A 94 4.71 -5.97 14.31
N ASP A 95 3.47 -6.46 14.45
CA ASP A 95 2.31 -5.58 14.68
C ASP A 95 2.42 -4.81 16.02
N GLN A 96 3.10 -5.37 17.03
CA GLN A 96 3.34 -4.69 18.31
C GLN A 96 4.42 -3.60 18.20
N ALA A 97 5.47 -3.86 17.42
CA ALA A 97 6.60 -2.94 17.26
C ALA A 97 6.26 -1.76 16.34
N TYR A 98 5.44 -2.01 15.31
CA TYR A 98 5.10 -1.01 14.29
C TYR A 98 3.61 -0.66 14.32
N TYR A 99 2.89 -1.05 13.30
CA TYR A 99 1.45 -0.83 13.18
C TYR A 99 0.72 -2.16 13.06
N TYR A 100 -0.45 -2.25 13.69
CA TYR A 100 -1.30 -3.42 13.55
C TYR A 100 -1.81 -3.53 12.11
N GLY A 101 -1.48 -4.64 11.44
CA GLY A 101 -1.84 -4.90 10.05
C GLY A 101 -0.78 -4.44 9.04
N ASN A 102 -1.06 -4.70 7.77
CA ASN A 102 -0.27 -4.28 6.63
C ASN A 102 -0.95 -3.09 5.97
N HIS A 103 -0.28 -1.96 5.90
CA HIS A 103 -0.83 -0.71 5.40
C HIS A 103 -0.14 -0.29 4.10
N VAL A 104 -0.87 0.33 3.20
CA VAL A 104 -0.34 1.10 2.07
C VAL A 104 -1.27 2.26 1.79
N GLY A 105 -0.73 3.39 1.45
CA GLY A 105 -1.52 4.58 1.21
C GLY A 105 -0.90 5.54 0.21
N GLN A 106 -1.64 6.62 0.00
CA GLN A 106 -1.17 7.71 -0.85
C GLN A 106 -1.78 9.04 -0.43
N TRP A 107 -1.03 10.10 -0.68
CA TRP A 107 -1.55 11.45 -0.74
C TRP A 107 -1.89 11.77 -2.18
N ASN A 108 -3.04 12.38 -2.41
CA ASN A 108 -3.51 12.82 -3.72
C ASN A 108 -3.48 14.34 -3.77
N LEU A 109 -2.66 14.89 -4.63
CA LEU A 109 -2.52 16.32 -4.83
C LEU A 109 -2.84 16.65 -6.29
N SER A 110 -3.71 17.63 -6.54
CA SER A 110 -3.92 18.12 -7.90
C SER A 110 -4.26 19.59 -7.95
N ALA A 111 -3.87 20.23 -9.04
CA ALA A 111 -4.24 21.59 -9.38
C ALA A 111 -4.75 21.63 -10.83
N GLU A 112 -5.94 22.15 -11.02
CA GLU A 112 -6.60 22.30 -12.32
C GLU A 112 -6.84 23.78 -12.62
N TYR A 113 -6.51 24.20 -13.83
CA TYR A 113 -6.90 25.49 -14.35
C TYR A 113 -7.82 25.36 -15.56
N ARG A 114 -8.95 26.03 -15.53
CA ARG A 114 -9.96 26.06 -16.59
C ARG A 114 -9.93 27.37 -17.33
N PHE A 115 -9.71 27.28 -18.61
CA PHE A 115 -9.69 28.43 -19.50
C PHE A 115 -11.10 28.87 -19.91
N LYS A 116 -11.24 30.10 -20.37
CA LYS A 116 -12.52 30.67 -20.83
C LYS A 116 -13.15 29.90 -22.02
N ASN A 117 -12.35 29.17 -22.78
CA ASN A 117 -12.78 28.35 -23.92
C ASN A 117 -13.20 26.92 -23.48
N ASN A 118 -13.41 26.68 -22.19
CA ASN A 118 -13.75 25.40 -21.58
C ASN A 118 -12.67 24.31 -21.72
N SER A 119 -11.45 24.65 -22.16
CA SER A 119 -10.34 23.72 -22.03
C SER A 119 -9.79 23.77 -20.60
N SER A 120 -9.08 22.72 -20.19
CA SER A 120 -8.40 22.71 -18.89
C SER A 120 -7.04 22.05 -18.96
N VAL A 121 -6.19 22.43 -18.02
CA VAL A 121 -4.93 21.76 -17.72
C VAL A 121 -4.95 21.37 -16.25
N ARG A 122 -4.62 20.11 -15.95
CA ARG A 122 -4.50 19.59 -14.60
C ARG A 122 -3.14 18.95 -14.39
N GLY A 123 -2.38 19.44 -13.42
CA GLY A 123 -1.25 18.72 -12.86
C GLY A 123 -1.68 17.94 -11.63
N TYR A 124 -1.17 16.73 -11.45
CA TYR A 124 -1.45 15.93 -10.28
C TYR A 124 -0.26 15.09 -9.85
N PHE A 125 -0.27 14.73 -8.57
CA PHE A 125 0.74 13.90 -7.95
C PHE A 125 0.09 12.97 -6.94
N GLU A 126 0.28 11.67 -7.10
CA GLU A 126 -0.05 10.64 -6.14
C GLU A 126 1.23 10.22 -5.45
N TRP A 127 1.31 10.51 -4.19
CA TRP A 127 2.49 10.29 -3.37
C TRP A 127 2.29 9.05 -2.53
N TYR A 128 2.96 7.95 -2.91
CA TYR A 128 2.82 6.66 -2.27
C TYR A 128 3.59 6.58 -0.96
N TYR A 129 3.07 5.80 -0.02
CA TYR A 129 3.74 5.45 1.23
C TYR A 129 3.25 4.10 1.75
N ASP A 130 4.12 3.38 2.47
CA ASP A 130 3.82 2.16 3.21
C ASP A 130 3.62 2.48 4.69
N ASP A 131 4.44 3.34 5.24
CA ASP A 131 4.41 3.75 6.63
C ASP A 131 4.69 5.26 6.83
N ALA A 132 5.00 5.63 8.07
CA ALA A 132 5.23 7.02 8.46
C ALA A 132 6.42 7.66 7.73
N SER A 133 7.45 6.89 7.35
CA SER A 133 8.60 7.42 6.61
C SER A 133 8.19 7.88 5.22
N GLY A 134 7.40 7.07 4.53
CA GLY A 134 6.81 7.44 3.24
C GLY A 134 5.86 8.63 3.34
N MET A 135 5.05 8.72 4.40
CA MET A 135 4.16 9.85 4.67
C MET A 135 4.92 11.18 4.77
N GLY A 136 6.15 11.18 5.28
CA GLY A 136 7.04 12.34 5.34
C GLY A 136 7.79 12.65 4.05
N LYS A 137 7.53 11.96 2.96
CA LYS A 137 8.21 12.09 1.66
C LYS A 137 9.71 11.80 1.72
N PHE A 138 10.08 10.82 2.50
CA PHE A 138 11.45 10.35 2.55
C PHE A 138 11.78 9.28 1.50
N ASN A 139 10.82 8.88 0.70
CA ASN A 139 10.93 7.91 -0.40
C ASN A 139 11.26 8.56 -1.77
N GLY A 140 11.94 9.69 -1.76
CA GLY A 140 12.46 10.35 -2.97
C GLY A 140 11.37 10.82 -3.93
N TRP A 141 11.43 10.38 -5.19
CA TRP A 141 10.49 10.74 -6.25
C TRP A 141 9.33 9.76 -6.39
N ASP A 142 9.24 8.75 -5.53
CA ASP A 142 8.17 7.76 -5.59
C ASP A 142 6.79 8.41 -5.64
N GLY A 143 5.99 7.91 -6.55
CA GLY A 143 4.65 8.38 -6.83
C GLY A 143 4.30 8.40 -8.31
N LEU A 144 3.08 8.79 -8.61
CA LEU A 144 2.59 9.03 -9.96
C LEU A 144 2.50 10.54 -10.21
N TRP A 145 3.23 11.02 -11.17
CA TRP A 145 3.23 12.42 -11.64
C TRP A 145 2.46 12.51 -12.92
N GLY A 146 1.44 13.35 -12.97
CA GLY A 146 0.58 13.43 -14.15
C GLY A 146 0.34 14.86 -14.61
N LEU A 147 0.21 15.00 -15.92
CA LEU A 147 -0.24 16.21 -16.60
C LEU A 147 -1.36 15.85 -17.57
N GLU A 148 -2.51 16.47 -17.40
CA GLU A 148 -3.67 16.27 -18.26
C GLU A 148 -4.08 17.58 -18.93
N TYR A 149 -4.33 17.52 -20.23
CA TYR A 149 -4.99 18.55 -20.99
C TYR A 149 -6.32 18.07 -21.52
N LYS A 150 -7.39 18.80 -21.30
CA LYS A 150 -8.72 18.58 -21.88
C LYS A 150 -9.08 19.70 -22.83
N SER A 151 -9.49 19.36 -24.02
CA SER A 151 -10.01 20.32 -25.00
C SER A 151 -11.43 20.76 -24.63
N GLY A 152 -11.71 22.05 -24.72
CA GLY A 152 -13.06 22.59 -24.57
C GLY A 152 -13.97 22.34 -25.78
N LYS A 153 -13.46 21.74 -26.84
CA LYS A 153 -14.18 21.46 -28.08
C LYS A 153 -14.15 19.97 -28.39
N LYS A 154 -15.22 19.44 -28.92
CA LYS A 154 -15.24 18.07 -29.46
C LYS A 154 -14.45 18.06 -30.78
N ASN A 155 -13.28 17.49 -30.78
CA ASN A 155 -12.41 17.29 -31.94
C ASN A 155 -11.72 15.93 -31.83
N TRP A 156 -10.89 15.58 -32.79
CA TRP A 156 -10.15 14.32 -32.80
C TRP A 156 -9.19 14.18 -31.59
N LEU A 157 -8.69 15.30 -31.05
CA LEU A 157 -7.86 15.35 -29.85
C LEU A 157 -8.65 16.00 -28.71
N SER A 158 -9.36 15.19 -27.93
CA SER A 158 -10.22 15.65 -26.84
C SER A 158 -9.51 15.70 -25.50
N ASN A 159 -8.56 14.79 -25.29
CA ASN A 159 -7.79 14.67 -24.05
C ASN A 159 -6.38 14.16 -24.35
N VAL A 160 -5.40 14.70 -23.60
CA VAL A 160 -4.03 14.20 -23.57
C VAL A 160 -3.63 14.02 -22.12
N VAL A 161 -3.08 12.88 -21.80
CA VAL A 161 -2.52 12.58 -20.48
C VAL A 161 -1.08 12.15 -20.66
N LEU A 162 -0.21 12.67 -19.84
CA LEU A 162 1.18 12.24 -19.70
C LEU A 162 1.42 11.90 -18.24
N GLU A 163 1.86 10.67 -17.98
CA GLU A 163 2.13 10.19 -16.63
C GLU A 163 3.56 9.67 -16.52
N TYR A 164 4.18 9.94 -15.38
CA TYR A 164 5.44 9.36 -14.96
C TYR A 164 5.25 8.67 -13.63
N LEU A 165 5.44 7.35 -13.62
CA LEU A 165 5.40 6.52 -12.43
C LEU A 165 6.82 6.23 -11.97
N ASP A 166 7.09 6.45 -10.68
CA ASP A 166 8.29 5.99 -10.00
C ASP A 166 7.92 5.27 -8.71
N MET A 167 8.36 4.03 -8.56
CA MET A 167 8.23 3.20 -7.34
C MET A 167 9.57 2.52 -7.03
N THR A 168 10.67 3.18 -7.34
CA THR A 168 11.99 2.56 -7.23
C THR A 168 12.67 2.77 -5.90
N ASN A 169 12.28 3.79 -5.13
CA ASN A 169 12.86 4.13 -3.84
C ASN A 169 11.92 3.81 -2.68
N GLN A 170 11.35 2.65 -2.63
CA GLN A 170 10.38 2.25 -1.60
C GLN A 170 10.98 2.22 -0.19
N SER A 171 12.29 2.13 -0.07
CA SER A 171 12.97 1.95 1.21
C SER A 171 12.96 3.17 2.12
N GLY A 172 12.81 4.38 1.57
CA GLY A 172 12.96 5.58 2.37
C GLY A 172 14.27 5.66 3.16
N PRO A 173 14.45 6.62 4.04
CA PRO A 173 15.48 6.59 5.06
C PRO A 173 15.10 5.57 6.14
N LEU A 174 16.05 5.21 6.98
CA LEU A 174 15.78 4.40 8.15
C LEU A 174 14.62 5.00 8.94
N ASN A 175 13.61 4.17 9.16
CA ASN A 175 12.52 4.48 10.05
C ASN A 175 13.05 4.44 11.45
N TRP A 176 13.42 5.57 11.97
CA TRP A 176 13.82 5.73 13.36
C TRP A 176 15.08 4.92 13.73
N CYS A 177 15.82 5.46 14.62
CA CYS A 177 16.98 4.77 15.16
C CYS A 177 16.54 3.46 15.83
N PRO A 178 17.20 2.32 15.57
CA PRO A 178 16.90 1.07 16.26
C PRO A 178 16.85 1.21 17.78
N SER A 179 17.66 2.08 18.35
CA SER A 179 17.62 2.37 19.79
C SER A 179 16.29 2.97 20.26
N ASP A 180 15.55 3.65 19.39
CA ASP A 180 14.29 4.30 19.74
C ASP A 180 13.13 3.29 19.69
N TYR A 181 13.31 2.23 18.93
CA TYR A 181 12.31 1.17 18.71
C TYR A 181 12.71 -0.19 19.25
N ASN A 182 13.94 -0.34 19.70
CA ASN A 182 14.36 -1.53 20.42
C ASN A 182 13.61 -1.62 21.73
N ASP A 183 12.43 -2.25 21.68
CA ASP A 183 11.83 -2.75 22.91
C ASP A 183 12.47 -4.11 23.22
N PRO A 184 13.23 -4.24 24.31
CA PRO A 184 13.86 -5.51 24.71
C PRO A 184 12.84 -6.64 24.89
N LYS A 185 11.56 -6.30 25.12
CA LYS A 185 10.47 -7.25 25.24
C LYS A 185 10.03 -7.82 23.90
N LEU A 186 10.22 -7.07 22.82
CA LEU A 186 9.79 -7.49 21.50
C LEU A 186 10.91 -8.15 20.70
N ASP A 187 12.17 -7.93 21.08
CA ASP A 187 13.34 -8.49 20.40
C ASP A 187 13.30 -8.24 18.89
N ILE A 188 12.98 -7.01 18.50
CA ILE A 188 12.84 -6.57 17.10
C ILE A 188 13.60 -5.26 16.91
N GLU A 189 14.39 -5.21 15.85
CA GLU A 189 15.00 -4.00 15.34
C GLU A 189 14.15 -3.37 14.25
N ALA A 190 13.95 -2.05 14.33
CA ALA A 190 13.30 -1.30 13.27
C ALA A 190 14.27 -1.15 12.09
N THR A 191 13.78 -1.43 10.90
CA THR A 191 14.49 -1.20 9.64
C THR A 191 13.73 -0.20 8.79
N GLY A 192 14.41 0.56 7.95
CA GLY A 192 13.80 1.54 7.05
C GLY A 192 13.48 0.98 5.67
N ALA A 193 13.49 -0.32 5.50
CA ALA A 193 13.29 -0.96 4.20
C ALA A 193 11.80 -1.19 3.93
N ASP A 194 11.14 -0.20 3.36
CA ASP A 194 9.76 -0.32 2.90
C ASP A 194 9.65 -1.16 1.63
N ASP A 195 8.55 -1.86 1.48
CA ASP A 195 8.20 -2.63 0.29
C ASP A 195 6.69 -2.60 0.10
N TYR A 196 6.19 -1.70 -0.72
CA TYR A 196 4.76 -1.38 -0.84
C TYR A 196 3.85 -2.59 -1.02
N TYR A 197 4.32 -3.63 -1.67
CA TYR A 197 3.49 -4.78 -2.02
C TYR A 197 3.79 -6.04 -1.25
N ASN A 198 4.93 -6.15 -0.60
CA ASN A 198 5.28 -7.31 0.19
C ASN A 198 5.06 -7.06 1.68
N ASN A 199 4.72 -8.12 2.39
CA ASN A 199 4.67 -8.13 3.83
C ASN A 199 5.04 -9.52 4.33
N TYR A 200 5.73 -9.60 5.46
CA TYR A 200 6.21 -10.86 6.00
C TYR A 200 5.07 -11.77 6.48
N PHE A 201 4.02 -11.20 7.04
CA PHE A 201 2.91 -11.95 7.63
C PHE A 201 1.71 -12.06 6.71
N TYR A 202 1.49 -11.11 5.80
CA TYR A 202 0.42 -11.13 4.84
C TYR A 202 0.96 -11.52 3.46
N ASN A 203 0.09 -12.06 2.62
CA ASN A 203 0.46 -12.52 1.27
C ASN A 203 0.80 -11.37 0.31
N GLY A 204 1.23 -10.25 0.84
CA GLY A 204 1.33 -9.00 0.10
C GLY A 204 -0.05 -8.49 -0.33
N TRP A 205 -0.09 -7.52 -1.24
CA TRP A 205 -1.33 -6.97 -1.79
C TRP A 205 -1.84 -7.86 -2.94
N ALA A 206 -2.19 -9.10 -2.62
CA ALA A 206 -2.65 -10.08 -3.57
C ALA A 206 -3.91 -10.82 -3.09
N HIS A 207 -4.70 -11.29 -4.05
CA HIS A 207 -5.87 -12.12 -3.83
C HIS A 207 -5.86 -13.27 -4.85
N TYR A 208 -5.87 -14.51 -4.39
CA TYR A 208 -5.66 -15.69 -5.24
C TYR A 208 -4.39 -15.61 -6.12
N GLY A 209 -3.32 -15.00 -5.61
CA GLY A 209 -2.08 -14.80 -6.32
C GLY A 209 -2.12 -13.67 -7.38
N LEU A 210 -3.25 -13.00 -7.55
CA LEU A 210 -3.39 -11.83 -8.42
C LEU A 210 -3.15 -10.55 -7.64
N SER A 211 -2.45 -9.61 -8.26
CA SER A 211 -2.13 -8.31 -7.65
C SER A 211 -3.37 -7.47 -7.40
N ASN A 212 -3.48 -6.91 -6.21
CA ASN A 212 -4.48 -5.91 -5.81
C ASN A 212 -3.89 -4.48 -5.83
N GLY A 213 -2.93 -4.21 -6.65
CA GLY A 213 -2.30 -2.91 -6.75
C GLY A 213 -2.24 -2.45 -8.19
N THR A 214 -1.12 -1.83 -8.56
CA THR A 214 -0.90 -1.43 -9.94
C THR A 214 -0.87 -2.63 -10.88
N ALA A 215 -1.50 -2.49 -12.04
CA ALA A 215 -1.42 -3.48 -13.11
C ALA A 215 0.01 -3.71 -13.64
N MET A 216 0.93 -2.79 -13.35
CA MET A 216 2.33 -2.89 -13.76
C MET A 216 3.14 -3.85 -12.88
N ALA A 217 2.70 -4.14 -11.65
CA ALA A 217 3.35 -5.14 -10.81
C ALA A 217 2.92 -6.55 -11.22
N LYS A 218 3.89 -7.40 -11.57
CA LYS A 218 3.63 -8.78 -11.97
C LYS A 218 2.99 -9.55 -10.82
N SER A 219 1.81 -10.10 -11.06
CA SER A 219 1.09 -10.89 -10.06
C SER A 219 1.87 -12.13 -9.62
N LEU A 220 1.74 -12.51 -8.35
CA LEU A 220 2.44 -13.61 -7.71
C LEU A 220 2.20 -14.96 -8.41
N LEU A 221 1.00 -15.15 -8.94
CA LEU A 221 0.60 -16.34 -9.70
C LEU A 221 1.55 -16.65 -10.87
N TYR A 222 2.19 -15.63 -11.41
CA TYR A 222 3.11 -15.78 -12.56
C TYR A 222 4.57 -15.95 -12.15
N ASN A 223 4.86 -16.14 -10.87
CA ASN A 223 6.20 -16.47 -10.42
C ASN A 223 6.51 -17.93 -10.80
N THR A 224 7.53 -18.13 -11.60
CA THR A 224 7.91 -19.46 -12.14
C THR A 224 8.45 -20.41 -11.08
N ASP A 225 8.91 -19.89 -9.96
CA ASP A 225 9.40 -20.65 -8.82
C ASP A 225 8.32 -20.89 -7.74
N GLY A 226 7.09 -20.42 -7.96
CA GLY A 226 5.99 -20.58 -7.03
C GLY A 226 6.08 -19.75 -5.76
N TYR A 227 7.04 -18.81 -5.67
CA TYR A 227 7.21 -17.97 -4.51
C TYR A 227 6.15 -16.85 -4.46
N MET A 228 5.37 -16.80 -3.37
CA MET A 228 4.26 -15.85 -3.21
C MET A 228 4.74 -14.49 -2.71
N ARG A 229 5.65 -13.89 -3.47
CA ARG A 229 6.20 -12.57 -3.22
C ARG A 229 6.32 -11.78 -4.52
N TYR A 230 6.08 -10.48 -4.46
CA TYR A 230 6.38 -9.59 -5.56
C TYR A 230 7.90 -9.47 -5.73
N LYS A 231 8.39 -9.92 -6.89
CA LYS A 231 9.83 -9.88 -7.24
C LYS A 231 10.20 -8.64 -8.03
N HIS A 232 9.22 -8.04 -8.69
CA HIS A 232 9.39 -6.92 -9.61
C HIS A 232 8.34 -5.85 -9.33
N ASN A 233 8.45 -5.23 -8.15
CA ASN A 233 7.57 -4.17 -7.68
C ASN A 233 8.23 -2.79 -7.68
N ARG A 234 9.53 -2.70 -8.01
CA ARG A 234 10.24 -1.45 -8.19
C ARG A 234 10.20 -1.06 -9.65
N ILE A 235 9.24 -0.21 -10.00
CA ILE A 235 8.85 0.10 -11.37
C ILE A 235 9.06 1.58 -11.61
N ARG A 236 9.53 1.88 -12.82
CA ARG A 236 9.62 3.25 -13.35
C ARG A 236 9.16 3.25 -14.80
N GLY A 237 8.34 4.23 -15.16
CA GLY A 237 7.83 4.30 -16.53
C GLY A 237 7.16 5.62 -16.85
N VAL A 238 7.02 5.87 -18.16
CA VAL A 238 6.21 6.95 -18.70
C VAL A 238 5.04 6.33 -19.44
N HIS A 239 3.89 6.90 -19.27
CA HIS A 239 2.64 6.45 -19.88
C HIS A 239 1.96 7.60 -20.62
#